data_44fa4d2849cef665e53be11433e01c85
#
_entry.id   44fa4d2849cef665e53be11433e01c85
#
_cell.length_a   1.000
_cell.length_b   1.000
_cell.length_c   1.000
_cell.angle_alpha   90.00
_cell.angle_beta   90.00
_cell.angle_gamma   90.00
#
_symmetry.space_group_name_H-M   'P 1'
#
loop_
_entity.id
_entity.type
_entity.pdbx_description
1 polymer ?
#
loop_
_entity_poly.entity_id
_entity_poly.type
_entity_poly.pdbx_seq_one_letter_code
_entity_poly.pdbx_strand_id
1 'polypeptide(L)'
;MDLDNTSPSGSDESEKSAPVRKRASRRVSSATPKDTPAPDQAPAEKAPATKSRVEKVSAEKSEAPAAEKPATEKPGTEKPADGKAPEAAERPKRRRSGTSDKARNSSNDDNEQTASDNSENSDSNDSGEDSSEGGYSRNRGGNNSRGRGRDRRRGRSGNDEDGDPEVSDDDVLIPIGGILDVLDNYAFVRTQGYLPGSTDVYVSLGQVKKYNLRKGDAVIGAIRQPREGEHQGRQKYNALVSVDTVNGQSVEEAATRPEYAQLVAVYPTEQLRMETTPDNLTNRMVDVFAPVAKGQRGIIVGAPKTGKSELMQNLAMAVAENTPDAHLMMVLIDEQPETISEIQRQAKGEVIASSFDRSADDHTTIAELAVERAKRLVELGHDVVVMVDSLTRLARAYQLSLGGTSRAGSTDTAWVFPTKKLFGAARNVEGGGSLTMLASLVTHTGIDMDDVVASEISGAATMELVLSNKAAKARVYPAMDIAHSGTRKESGILSGEETSTIAGIRKGLSSSGTLESLVTVLDAMRSEGTNAQALSALGKKLGS
;
A
#
# COMPACT_ATOMS: atom_id res chain seq x y z
N MET A 1 -44.77 42.73 -36.73
CA MET A 1 -43.75 43.26 -37.66
C MET A 1 -42.78 42.12 -37.82
N ASP A 2 -43.09 41.05 -38.62
CA ASP A 2 -43.02 41.02 -40.08
C ASP A 2 -41.60 41.36 -40.56
N LEU A 3 -40.86 40.58 -41.25
CA LEU A 3 -41.04 39.69 -42.38
C LEU A 3 -39.70 38.96 -42.53
N ASP A 4 -39.67 37.68 -42.69
CA ASP A 4 -39.70 36.94 -43.93
C ASP A 4 -38.42 36.97 -44.80
N ASN A 5 -37.91 35.75 -45.01
CA ASN A 5 -37.84 35.08 -46.32
C ASN A 5 -36.51 35.23 -47.04
N THR A 6 -35.81 34.27 -47.49
CA THR A 6 -36.05 33.22 -48.49
C THR A 6 -34.73 32.56 -48.82
N SER A 7 -34.75 31.27 -48.95
CA SER A 7 -33.83 30.51 -49.85
C SER A 7 -34.17 30.78 -51.33
N PRO A 8 -33.32 30.49 -52.29
CA PRO A 8 -33.37 29.20 -52.97
C PRO A 8 -32.02 28.68 -53.49
N SER A 9 -31.84 27.40 -53.48
CA SER A 9 -31.92 26.34 -54.53
C SER A 9 -31.11 26.54 -55.79
N GLY A 10 -30.46 25.48 -56.18
CA GLY A 10 -30.20 25.10 -57.56
C GLY A 10 -28.79 24.66 -57.82
N SER A 11 -28.64 23.36 -57.98
CA SER A 11 -28.36 22.52 -59.17
C SER A 11 -26.92 22.63 -59.67
N ASP A 12 -26.27 21.58 -59.76
CA ASP A 12 -26.18 20.42 -60.59
C ASP A 12 -24.86 20.30 -61.36
N GLU A 13 -24.49 19.06 -61.56
CA GLU A 13 -23.66 18.44 -62.58
C GLU A 13 -22.12 18.59 -62.51
N SER A 14 -21.44 17.58 -62.50
CA SER A 14 -21.12 16.39 -63.19
C SER A 14 -19.63 16.06 -63.20
N GLU A 15 -19.41 14.80 -62.95
CA GLU A 15 -18.48 13.86 -63.60
C GLU A 15 -17.01 14.21 -63.87
N LYS A 16 -16.13 13.35 -63.35
CA LYS A 16 -15.28 12.39 -64.08
C LYS A 16 -14.25 11.72 -63.10
N SER A 17 -14.47 10.51 -62.77
CA SER A 17 -13.85 9.22 -63.12
C SER A 17 -12.33 9.18 -63.33
N ALA A 18 -11.66 8.47 -62.38
CA ALA A 18 -10.68 7.37 -62.46
C ALA A 18 -9.33 7.58 -63.17
N PRO A 19 -8.27 6.76 -62.94
CA PRO A 19 -8.31 5.35 -62.65
C PRO A 19 -7.25 4.78 -61.64
N VAL A 20 -7.63 3.64 -61.17
CA VAL A 20 -6.93 2.53 -60.52
C VAL A 20 -5.65 2.09 -61.25
N ARG A 21 -4.58 1.83 -60.54
CA ARG A 21 -3.54 0.89 -60.97
C ARG A 21 -3.33 -0.22 -59.93
N LYS A 22 -3.86 -1.39 -60.29
CA LYS A 22 -3.52 -2.73 -59.77
C LYS A 22 -2.13 -3.14 -60.27
N ARG A 23 -1.35 -3.79 -59.44
CA ARG A 23 -0.34 -4.78 -59.84
C ARG A 23 -0.38 -5.86 -58.78
N ALA A 24 -1.03 -6.94 -59.03
CA ALA A 24 -0.74 -8.21 -59.68
C ALA A 24 0.22 -9.10 -58.86
N SER A 25 -0.40 -10.09 -58.37
CA SER A 25 0.02 -11.33 -57.78
C SER A 25 1.05 -12.13 -58.58
N ARG A 26 1.90 -12.88 -57.90
CA ARG A 26 2.47 -14.13 -58.44
C ARG A 26 2.26 -15.26 -57.42
N ARG A 27 1.28 -16.08 -57.78
CA ARG A 27 1.14 -17.46 -57.33
C ARG A 27 2.21 -18.29 -58.02
N VAL A 28 2.84 -19.19 -57.28
CA VAL A 28 3.28 -20.49 -57.81
C VAL A 28 2.77 -21.55 -56.87
N SER A 29 1.98 -22.38 -57.47
CA SER A 29 1.34 -23.60 -56.94
C SER A 29 2.22 -24.81 -57.22
N SER A 30 2.10 -25.82 -56.40
CA SER A 30 2.01 -27.27 -56.68
C SER A 30 2.84 -28.04 -55.64
N ALA A 31 2.51 -29.14 -55.09
CA ALA A 31 1.43 -30.11 -55.19
C ALA A 31 1.59 -31.08 -54.02
N THR A 32 0.51 -31.55 -53.54
CA THR A 32 0.44 -32.74 -52.67
C THR A 32 0.72 -34.00 -53.52
N PRO A 33 1.21 -35.11 -52.96
CA PRO A 33 0.28 -36.21 -52.77
C PRO A 33 0.35 -36.89 -51.39
N LYS A 34 -0.79 -37.49 -51.14
CA LYS A 34 -1.16 -38.51 -50.18
C LYS A 34 -0.20 -39.69 -50.12
N ASP A 35 0.03 -40.25 -48.93
CA ASP A 35 -0.44 -41.60 -48.56
C ASP A 35 0.12 -42.00 -47.17
N THR A 36 -0.75 -42.41 -46.30
CA THR A 36 -0.52 -43.25 -45.12
C THR A 36 -0.24 -44.70 -45.54
N PRO A 37 0.52 -45.54 -44.78
CA PRO A 37 -0.01 -46.18 -43.59
C PRO A 37 1.02 -46.40 -42.44
N ALA A 38 0.50 -46.56 -41.23
CA ALA A 38 1.12 -47.31 -40.14
C ALA A 38 0.95 -48.84 -40.42
N PRO A 39 1.58 -49.79 -39.74
CA PRO A 39 2.06 -49.82 -38.36
C PRO A 39 3.41 -50.58 -38.19
N ASP A 40 4.04 -50.58 -37.03
CA ASP A 40 4.40 -51.76 -36.25
C ASP A 40 5.43 -51.46 -35.11
N GLN A 41 4.99 -51.84 -33.95
CA GLN A 41 5.62 -52.57 -32.82
C GLN A 41 7.09 -52.34 -32.46
N ALA A 42 7.23 -52.15 -31.18
CA ALA A 42 8.36 -52.17 -30.28
C ALA A 42 9.36 -53.35 -30.46
N PRO A 43 10.59 -53.26 -29.84
CA PRO A 43 10.63 -53.85 -28.50
C PRO A 43 11.48 -53.09 -27.44
N ALA A 44 11.12 -53.42 -26.24
CA ALA A 44 11.76 -53.08 -24.99
C ALA A 44 13.17 -53.65 -24.83
N GLU A 45 14.05 -52.89 -24.17
CA GLU A 45 15.21 -53.48 -23.47
C GLU A 45 15.42 -52.77 -22.11
N LYS A 46 15.12 -53.49 -21.14
CA LYS A 46 15.55 -53.89 -19.79
C LYS A 46 16.57 -53.01 -19.08
N ALA A 47 16.13 -52.61 -17.92
CA ALA A 47 16.91 -52.19 -16.75
C ALA A 47 17.71 -53.34 -16.12
N PRO A 48 18.73 -53.07 -15.31
CA PRO A 48 19.04 -53.99 -14.22
C PRO A 48 18.71 -53.38 -12.86
N ALA A 49 17.95 -54.19 -12.13
CA ALA A 49 17.65 -54.05 -10.73
C ALA A 49 18.87 -54.43 -9.86
N THR A 50 19.13 -53.68 -8.82
CA THR A 50 19.94 -54.14 -7.69
C THR A 50 19.04 -54.29 -6.46
N LYS A 51 19.04 -55.54 -6.00
CA LYS A 51 18.35 -56.03 -4.79
C LYS A 51 19.17 -55.67 -3.57
N SER A 52 18.54 -55.28 -2.49
CA SER A 52 18.94 -55.63 -1.12
C SER A 52 17.71 -55.61 -0.21
N ARG A 53 17.28 -56.76 0.08
CA ARG A 53 17.29 -57.49 1.34
C ARG A 53 16.40 -56.94 2.44
N VAL A 54 15.25 -57.58 2.49
CA VAL A 54 14.28 -57.61 3.58
C VAL A 54 14.85 -58.45 4.72
N GLU A 55 14.89 -57.89 5.91
CA GLU A 55 14.91 -58.65 7.15
C GLU A 55 13.66 -58.34 7.97
N LYS A 56 12.88 -59.38 8.06
CA LYS A 56 11.71 -59.58 8.89
C LYS A 56 12.17 -59.90 10.30
N VAL A 57 11.76 -59.13 11.30
CA VAL A 57 11.69 -59.63 12.66
C VAL A 57 10.29 -59.33 13.20
N SER A 58 9.76 -60.38 13.72
CA SER A 58 8.45 -60.73 14.18
C SER A 58 7.88 -59.84 15.29
N ALA A 59 6.59 -59.79 15.29
CA ALA A 59 5.67 -59.30 16.29
C ALA A 59 5.89 -59.96 17.67
N GLU A 60 5.83 -59.15 18.71
CA GLU A 60 5.43 -59.63 20.02
C GLU A 60 4.47 -58.63 20.67
N LYS A 61 3.42 -59.21 21.15
CA LYS A 61 2.17 -58.73 21.69
C LYS A 61 2.35 -58.59 23.21
N SER A 62 2.04 -57.47 23.79
CA SER A 62 1.60 -57.37 25.19
C SER A 62 0.81 -56.07 25.41
N GLU A 63 -0.44 -56.19 25.50
CA GLU A 63 -1.35 -56.12 26.66
C GLU A 63 -1.33 -54.77 27.36
N ALA A 64 -2.46 -54.11 27.25
CA ALA A 64 -2.95 -53.03 28.07
C ALA A 64 -3.25 -53.53 29.50
N PRO A 65 -3.26 -52.69 30.51
CA PRO A 65 -4.34 -52.76 31.47
C PRO A 65 -5.20 -51.52 31.56
N ALA A 66 -6.44 -51.86 31.88
CA ALA A 66 -7.64 -51.08 31.99
C ALA A 66 -7.68 -50.10 33.18
N ALA A 67 -8.48 -49.10 32.95
CA ALA A 67 -9.38 -48.32 33.79
C ALA A 67 -9.45 -48.61 35.30
N GLU A 68 -9.39 -47.51 36.06
CA GLU A 68 -10.13 -47.38 37.32
C GLU A 68 -10.73 -45.98 37.44
N LYS A 69 -12.06 -45.96 37.44
CA LYS A 69 -12.88 -44.94 38.09
C LYS A 69 -13.32 -45.51 39.43
N PRO A 70 -13.41 -44.72 40.49
CA PRO A 70 -14.67 -44.59 41.23
C PRO A 70 -15.02 -43.12 41.52
N ALA A 71 -16.23 -42.80 41.34
CA ALA A 71 -17.48 -42.86 42.05
C ALA A 71 -17.76 -41.57 42.85
N THR A 72 -18.81 -41.00 42.43
CA THR A 72 -19.79 -40.09 43.02
C THR A 72 -19.92 -40.10 44.53
N GLU A 73 -19.97 -38.89 45.11
CA GLU A 73 -20.85 -38.60 46.26
C GLU A 73 -21.30 -37.13 46.24
N LYS A 74 -22.59 -36.93 46.16
CA LYS A 74 -23.41 -35.82 46.67
C LYS A 74 -24.32 -36.48 47.73
N PRO A 75 -24.93 -35.80 48.70
CA PRO A 75 -25.40 -34.42 48.76
C PRO A 75 -25.31 -33.79 50.18
N GLY A 76 -25.67 -32.48 50.29
CA GLY A 76 -25.94 -31.84 51.55
C GLY A 76 -26.27 -30.34 51.40
N THR A 77 -27.53 -30.07 51.30
CA THR A 77 -28.21 -28.80 51.51
C THR A 77 -28.02 -28.28 52.93
N GLU A 78 -27.73 -26.96 53.06
CA GLU A 78 -28.36 -26.10 54.07
C GLU A 78 -27.96 -24.63 53.88
N LYS A 79 -28.94 -23.77 53.77
CA LYS A 79 -28.99 -22.34 54.06
C LYS A 79 -29.77 -22.21 55.42
N PRO A 80 -29.80 -21.10 56.15
CA PRO A 80 -29.38 -19.71 55.91
C PRO A 80 -28.77 -19.02 57.18
N ALA A 81 -28.41 -17.75 57.03
CA ALA A 81 -28.69 -16.63 57.91
C ALA A 81 -27.53 -15.62 58.13
N ASP A 82 -27.84 -14.38 57.74
CA ASP A 82 -27.58 -13.08 58.38
C ASP A 82 -26.30 -12.79 59.18
N GLY A 83 -25.72 -11.63 58.83
CA GLY A 83 -24.97 -10.88 59.79
C GLY A 83 -23.89 -9.92 59.28
N LYS A 84 -24.30 -8.67 59.02
CA LYS A 84 -23.60 -7.41 59.31
C LYS A 84 -22.14 -7.18 58.97
N ALA A 85 -21.95 -6.05 58.26
CA ALA A 85 -20.72 -5.26 58.23
C ALA A 85 -20.32 -4.69 59.61
N PRO A 86 -19.05 -4.32 59.83
CA PRO A 86 -18.71 -2.93 60.07
C PRO A 86 -17.42 -2.50 59.32
N GLU A 87 -17.43 -1.30 58.68
CA GLU A 87 -16.99 -0.01 59.19
C GLU A 87 -15.47 0.15 59.49
N ALA A 88 -14.86 0.95 58.68
CA ALA A 88 -13.90 2.05 58.85
C ALA A 88 -12.78 2.02 59.92
N ALA A 89 -11.58 2.40 59.48
CA ALA A 89 -10.58 3.26 60.19
C ALA A 89 -9.44 3.59 59.22
N GLU A 90 -9.27 4.77 58.81
CA GLU A 90 -8.62 5.98 59.32
C GLU A 90 -7.15 6.17 58.90
N ARG A 91 -6.93 7.37 58.37
CA ARG A 91 -5.65 8.05 57.99
C ARG A 91 -4.82 8.40 59.24
N PRO A 92 -3.55 8.84 59.05
CA PRO A 92 -3.22 10.16 59.57
C PRO A 92 -2.52 11.11 58.58
N LYS A 93 -2.91 12.37 58.80
CA LYS A 93 -2.39 13.62 58.24
C LYS A 93 -1.17 14.13 59.04
N ARG A 94 -0.30 14.91 58.40
CA ARG A 94 0.40 16.07 59.03
C ARG A 94 0.67 17.07 57.88
N ARG A 95 0.07 18.29 57.86
CA ARG A 95 0.21 19.58 58.55
C ARG A 95 1.64 20.12 58.46
N ARG A 96 1.96 21.38 58.12
CA ARG A 96 1.36 22.74 58.26
C ARG A 96 2.30 23.67 57.50
N SER A 97 2.08 24.85 57.07
CA SER A 97 1.39 26.11 57.45
C SER A 97 1.79 27.15 56.39
N GLY A 98 1.15 28.15 56.04
CA GLY A 98 0.22 29.09 56.57
C GLY A 98 0.22 30.38 55.76
N THR A 99 -0.93 30.95 55.72
CA THR A 99 -1.33 32.37 55.87
C THR A 99 -0.90 33.33 54.76
N SER A 100 -1.69 34.24 54.29
CA SER A 100 -2.97 34.87 54.63
C SER A 100 -3.37 35.90 53.61
N ASP A 101 -4.63 35.98 53.28
CA ASP A 101 -5.56 37.10 53.35
C ASP A 101 -5.57 38.21 52.28
N LYS A 102 -6.72 38.36 51.81
CA LYS A 102 -7.67 39.48 51.67
C LYS A 102 -7.94 39.96 50.22
N ALA A 103 -9.02 39.62 49.68
CA ALA A 103 -10.38 40.17 49.72
C ALA A 103 -10.63 41.44 48.91
N ARG A 104 -11.71 41.38 48.16
CA ARG A 104 -12.64 42.44 47.68
C ARG A 104 -12.28 43.10 46.35
N ASN A 105 -13.14 43.15 45.44
CA ASN A 105 -14.58 43.29 45.17
C ASN A 105 -14.78 44.24 44.01
N SER A 106 -15.74 43.95 43.21
CA SER A 106 -16.69 44.74 42.44
C SER A 106 -16.25 45.39 41.12
N SER A 107 -16.87 44.93 40.12
CA SER A 107 -18.05 45.47 39.40
C SER A 107 -17.81 46.52 38.34
N ASN A 108 -18.39 46.19 37.17
CA ASN A 108 -19.12 47.05 36.21
C ASN A 108 -18.32 48.05 35.38
N ASP A 109 -18.57 48.18 34.21
CA ASP A 109 -19.62 48.35 33.24
C ASP A 109 -19.00 48.99 31.97
N ASP A 110 -19.54 48.53 30.87
CA ASP A 110 -19.91 49.25 29.64
C ASP A 110 -19.00 50.35 29.04
N ASN A 111 -18.66 50.25 27.80
CA ASN A 111 -19.29 50.97 26.72
C ASN A 111 -18.50 50.94 25.41
N GLU A 112 -19.26 50.67 24.40
CA GLU A 112 -19.32 51.03 23.01
C GLU A 112 -18.32 52.04 22.40
N GLN A 113 -18.04 51.68 21.16
CA GLN A 113 -18.12 52.54 19.95
C GLN A 113 -16.90 53.22 19.40
N THR A 114 -16.73 52.92 18.18
CA THR A 114 -16.56 53.67 16.89
C THR A 114 -15.14 53.89 16.42
N ALA A 115 -14.87 53.27 15.31
CA ALA A 115 -14.89 53.75 13.93
C ALA A 115 -13.72 54.58 13.43
N SER A 116 -13.33 54.23 12.24
CA SER A 116 -12.77 55.01 11.12
C SER A 116 -11.27 55.30 11.21
N ASP A 117 -10.60 54.98 10.23
CA ASP A 117 -10.52 55.23 8.81
C ASP A 117 -9.14 55.71 8.40
N ASN A 118 -8.73 55.25 7.24
CA ASN A 118 -7.87 55.91 6.23
C ASN A 118 -6.37 56.03 6.51
N SER A 119 -5.57 55.72 5.62
CA SER A 119 -5.36 55.75 4.19
C SER A 119 -3.87 55.65 3.91
N GLU A 120 -3.60 54.88 2.94
CA GLU A 120 -2.83 55.17 1.71
C GLU A 120 -1.46 55.80 1.79
N ASN A 121 -0.64 55.18 1.05
CA ASN A 121 0.22 55.64 -0.06
C ASN A 121 1.71 55.56 0.16
N SER A 122 2.24 54.79 -0.64
CA SER A 122 3.03 54.94 -1.90
C SER A 122 4.52 55.16 -1.73
N ASP A 123 5.13 54.28 -2.45
CA ASP A 123 6.12 54.48 -3.53
C ASP A 123 7.54 54.95 -3.24
N SER A 124 8.30 54.23 -3.95
CA SER A 124 9.47 54.55 -4.79
C SER A 124 10.86 54.41 -4.18
N ASN A 125 11.53 53.47 -4.83
CA ASN A 125 12.74 53.61 -5.66
C ASN A 125 13.92 54.40 -5.04
N ASP A 126 15.07 53.89 -5.04
CA ASP A 126 16.10 53.97 -6.06
C ASP A 126 17.49 53.59 -5.51
N SER A 127 18.20 52.94 -6.36
CA SER A 127 19.62 52.79 -6.60
C SER A 127 20.64 53.61 -5.79
N GLY A 128 21.79 52.99 -5.59
CA GLY A 128 23.05 53.75 -5.49
C GLY A 128 24.21 52.99 -4.85
N GLU A 129 25.11 52.68 -5.69
CA GLU A 129 26.48 52.21 -5.51
C GLU A 129 27.31 53.03 -4.52
N ASP A 130 28.30 52.37 -4.00
CA ASP A 130 29.72 52.70 -4.03
C ASP A 130 30.44 53.08 -2.72
N SER A 131 31.51 52.34 -2.57
CA SER A 131 32.88 52.70 -2.13
C SER A 131 33.20 53.05 -0.66
N SER A 132 34.18 52.31 -0.28
CA SER A 132 35.51 52.70 0.29
C SER A 132 35.70 52.90 1.79
N GLU A 133 36.70 52.16 2.18
CA GLU A 133 37.91 52.55 2.94
C GLU A 133 37.87 52.88 4.45
N GLY A 134 38.81 52.21 5.07
CA GLY A 134 39.71 52.76 6.12
C GLY A 134 39.38 52.28 7.53
N GLY A 135 40.21 51.73 8.33
CA GLY A 135 41.63 51.65 8.43
C GLY A 135 42.00 51.45 9.89
N TYR A 136 43.10 50.77 10.13
CA TYR A 136 44.01 50.87 11.30
C TYR A 136 43.49 50.42 12.68
N SER A 137 44.18 49.64 13.49
CA SER A 137 45.60 49.65 13.83
C SER A 137 45.96 48.55 14.83
N ARG A 138 47.08 47.86 14.59
CA ARG A 138 48.24 47.56 15.45
C ARG A 138 47.99 47.02 16.88
N ASN A 139 48.62 45.90 17.27
CA ASN A 139 50.01 45.83 17.66
C ASN A 139 50.49 44.45 18.11
N ARG A 140 51.65 44.04 17.62
CA ARG A 140 52.87 43.50 18.21
C ARG A 140 52.75 42.35 19.22
N GLY A 141 53.52 41.36 19.17
CA GLY A 141 54.89 41.02 18.80
C GLY A 141 55.09 39.58 19.29
N GLY A 142 55.93 38.81 18.85
CA GLY A 142 57.34 38.75 18.68
C GLY A 142 57.76 37.30 18.81
N ASN A 143 58.42 36.87 17.84
CA ASN A 143 59.79 36.38 17.75
C ASN A 143 60.10 34.85 17.91
N ASN A 144 60.62 34.32 16.81
CA ASN A 144 61.80 33.43 16.63
C ASN A 144 61.73 32.00 17.11
N SER A 145 61.91 30.99 16.23
CA SER A 145 63.17 30.68 15.57
C SER A 145 63.07 29.42 14.72
N ARG A 146 63.67 29.51 13.58
CA ARG A 146 64.43 28.54 12.77
C ARG A 146 64.32 27.04 13.05
N GLY A 147 63.88 26.30 12.02
CA GLY A 147 64.14 24.89 11.84
C GLY A 147 63.85 24.49 10.41
N ARG A 148 64.92 24.29 9.64
CA ARG A 148 64.96 23.77 8.28
C ARG A 148 64.52 22.31 8.29
N GLY A 149 63.73 21.91 7.29
CA GLY A 149 63.59 20.47 6.95
C GLY A 149 62.54 20.27 5.87
N ARG A 150 62.99 20.10 4.67
CA ARG A 150 62.32 19.49 3.50
C ARG A 150 61.32 18.44 3.92
N ASP A 151 60.08 18.47 3.41
CA ASP A 151 59.75 17.60 2.27
C ASP A 151 58.40 17.96 1.69
N ARG A 152 58.38 18.05 0.39
CA ARG A 152 57.20 18.17 -0.43
C ARG A 152 56.44 16.82 -0.35
N ARG A 153 55.32 16.79 0.32
CA ARG A 153 54.22 15.93 -0.07
C ARG A 153 52.97 16.80 -0.19
N ARG A 154 52.59 17.02 -1.44
CA ARG A 154 51.29 17.49 -1.83
C ARG A 154 50.28 16.54 -1.16
N GLY A 155 49.71 16.96 -0.07
CA GLY A 155 48.49 16.44 0.43
C GLY A 155 47.41 16.89 -0.53
N ARG A 156 47.01 16.01 -1.41
CA ARG A 156 45.78 16.08 -2.20
C ARG A 156 44.65 15.79 -1.18
N SER A 157 44.19 16.84 -0.52
CA SER A 157 42.91 16.81 0.16
C SER A 157 41.88 16.94 -0.95
N GLY A 158 41.57 15.83 -1.58
CA GLY A 158 40.41 15.68 -2.45
C GLY A 158 39.30 15.11 -1.60
N ASN A 159 38.24 15.80 -1.55
CA ASN A 159 36.91 15.31 -1.23
C ASN A 159 36.56 14.27 -2.32
N ASP A 160 36.90 13.01 -2.12
CA ASP A 160 36.47 11.89 -2.95
C ASP A 160 35.66 10.94 -2.07
N GLU A 161 34.50 11.43 -1.56
CA GLU A 161 33.48 10.56 -0.97
C GLU A 161 32.51 9.99 -2.01
N ASP A 162 32.62 10.37 -3.29
CA ASP A 162 31.74 9.92 -4.40
C ASP A 162 32.46 9.00 -5.42
N GLY A 163 33.63 8.47 -5.13
CA GLY A 163 34.34 7.54 -6.02
C GLY A 163 33.67 6.17 -6.05
N ASP A 164 33.31 5.70 -7.26
CA ASP A 164 32.97 4.27 -7.46
C ASP A 164 34.13 3.43 -6.90
N PRO A 165 33.85 2.34 -6.17
CA PRO A 165 34.90 1.45 -5.68
C PRO A 165 35.66 0.86 -6.90
N GLU A 166 36.97 1.12 -7.00
CA GLU A 166 37.82 0.56 -8.05
C GLU A 166 37.90 -0.95 -7.87
N VAL A 167 37.50 -1.67 -8.91
CA VAL A 167 37.61 -3.14 -8.97
C VAL A 167 39.01 -3.50 -9.48
N SER A 168 39.74 -4.33 -8.75
CA SER A 168 40.98 -4.93 -9.18
C SER A 168 40.68 -6.27 -9.85
N ASP A 169 41.49 -6.66 -10.86
CA ASP A 169 41.36 -7.94 -11.56
C ASP A 169 41.40 -9.17 -10.64
N ASP A 170 41.94 -9.02 -9.43
CA ASP A 170 42.04 -10.06 -8.40
C ASP A 170 40.84 -10.09 -7.42
N ASP A 171 39.83 -9.21 -7.58
CA ASP A 171 38.69 -9.13 -6.67
C ASP A 171 37.66 -10.22 -6.98
N VAL A 172 37.23 -10.94 -5.95
CA VAL A 172 36.12 -11.89 -6.04
C VAL A 172 34.82 -11.11 -5.82
N LEU A 173 33.94 -11.16 -6.82
CA LEU A 173 32.65 -10.51 -6.78
C LEU A 173 31.58 -11.49 -6.29
N ILE A 174 30.75 -11.03 -5.34
CA ILE A 174 29.61 -11.77 -4.79
C ILE A 174 28.33 -11.12 -5.33
N PRO A 175 27.47 -11.88 -6.04
CA PRO A 175 26.21 -11.34 -6.52
C PRO A 175 25.27 -11.03 -5.36
N ILE A 176 24.56 -9.91 -5.47
CA ILE A 176 23.53 -9.49 -4.52
C ILE A 176 22.29 -9.04 -5.27
N GLY A 177 21.14 -9.09 -4.58
CA GLY A 177 19.90 -8.54 -5.08
C GLY A 177 19.05 -8.00 -3.93
N GLY A 178 18.24 -6.99 -4.22
CA GLY A 178 17.34 -6.40 -3.24
C GLY A 178 16.64 -5.15 -3.74
N ILE A 179 15.93 -4.49 -2.84
CA ILE A 179 15.17 -3.28 -3.15
C ILE A 179 15.98 -2.05 -2.75
N LEU A 180 16.13 -1.12 -3.67
CA LEU A 180 16.87 0.12 -3.44
C LEU A 180 16.05 1.09 -2.60
N ASP A 181 16.64 1.51 -1.49
CA ASP A 181 16.13 2.56 -0.62
C ASP A 181 17.07 3.78 -0.70
N VAL A 182 16.57 4.85 -1.32
CA VAL A 182 17.31 6.12 -1.47
C VAL A 182 16.89 7.06 -0.37
N LEU A 183 17.87 7.52 0.38
CA LEU A 183 17.77 8.49 1.46
C LEU A 183 18.45 9.80 1.03
N ASP A 184 18.37 10.84 1.85
CA ASP A 184 18.84 12.20 1.48
C ASP A 184 20.32 12.24 1.06
N ASN A 185 21.19 11.51 1.79
CA ASN A 185 22.64 11.59 1.61
C ASN A 185 23.30 10.27 1.18
N TYR A 186 22.55 9.17 1.12
CA TYR A 186 23.05 7.84 0.79
C TYR A 186 21.92 6.93 0.33
N ALA A 187 22.27 5.81 -0.27
CA ALA A 187 21.32 4.78 -0.66
C ALA A 187 21.78 3.41 -0.21
N PHE A 188 20.83 2.47 -0.04
CA PHE A 188 21.09 1.07 0.28
C PHE A 188 20.23 0.14 -0.58
N VAL A 189 20.83 -0.97 -0.99
CA VAL A 189 20.06 -2.14 -1.44
C VAL A 189 19.70 -2.96 -0.22
N ARG A 190 18.40 -3.03 0.08
CA ARG A 190 17.82 -3.83 1.16
C ARG A 190 17.78 -5.29 0.72
N THR A 191 18.62 -6.14 1.30
CA THR A 191 18.80 -7.52 0.86
C THR A 191 17.90 -8.52 1.58
N GLN A 192 17.29 -8.13 2.71
CA GLN A 192 16.44 -8.98 3.54
C GLN A 192 15.00 -8.41 3.68
N GLY A 193 14.43 -7.93 2.58
CA GLY A 193 13.10 -7.34 2.56
C GLY A 193 13.13 -5.82 2.46
N TYR A 194 12.28 -5.12 3.24
CA TYR A 194 12.06 -3.67 3.09
C TYR A 194 12.63 -2.84 4.25
N LEU A 195 13.06 -3.47 5.33
CA LEU A 195 13.64 -2.80 6.49
C LEU A 195 15.17 -2.82 6.46
N PRO A 196 15.82 -1.83 7.12
CA PRO A 196 17.25 -1.82 7.29
C PRO A 196 17.77 -3.11 7.94
N GLY A 197 18.80 -3.70 7.34
CA GLY A 197 19.43 -4.93 7.80
C GLY A 197 20.95 -4.83 7.87
N SER A 198 21.59 -5.80 8.54
CA SER A 198 23.05 -5.86 8.67
C SER A 198 23.78 -6.26 7.38
N THR A 199 23.04 -6.86 6.45
CA THR A 199 23.54 -7.33 5.15
C THR A 199 23.23 -6.35 4.02
N ASP A 200 22.66 -5.19 4.32
CA ASP A 200 22.37 -4.16 3.33
C ASP A 200 23.66 -3.67 2.66
N VAL A 201 23.52 -3.33 1.40
CA VAL A 201 24.63 -2.91 0.56
C VAL A 201 24.55 -1.42 0.30
N TYR A 202 25.61 -0.70 0.63
CA TYR A 202 25.72 0.73 0.40
C TYR A 202 25.83 1.04 -1.10
N VAL A 203 25.09 2.04 -1.55
CA VAL A 203 25.12 2.56 -2.92
C VAL A 203 25.45 4.05 -2.87
N SER A 204 26.47 4.47 -3.59
CA SER A 204 26.82 5.88 -3.65
C SER A 204 25.76 6.67 -4.45
N LEU A 205 25.56 7.95 -4.08
CA LEU A 205 24.65 8.82 -4.86
C LEU A 205 25.19 9.06 -6.29
N GLY A 206 26.51 8.90 -6.50
CA GLY A 206 27.13 8.88 -7.83
C GLY A 206 26.60 7.74 -8.68
N GLN A 207 26.54 6.52 -8.12
CA GLN A 207 25.98 5.34 -8.80
C GLN A 207 24.46 5.48 -9.02
N VAL A 208 23.72 6.00 -8.05
CA VAL A 208 22.28 6.29 -8.20
C VAL A 208 22.02 7.18 -9.42
N LYS A 209 22.80 8.25 -9.57
CA LYS A 209 22.69 9.17 -10.72
C LYS A 209 23.17 8.54 -12.02
N LYS A 210 24.32 7.86 -11.99
CA LYS A 210 24.94 7.21 -13.15
C LYS A 210 24.02 6.19 -13.82
N TYR A 211 23.34 5.36 -13.01
CA TYR A 211 22.46 4.31 -13.49
C TYR A 211 20.96 4.70 -13.50
N ASN A 212 20.64 5.97 -13.25
CA ASN A 212 19.26 6.48 -13.14
C ASN A 212 18.37 5.62 -12.22
N LEU A 213 18.94 5.20 -11.09
CA LEU A 213 18.25 4.39 -10.11
C LEU A 213 17.24 5.24 -9.32
N ARG A 214 16.14 4.60 -8.92
CA ARG A 214 15.05 5.25 -8.17
C ARG A 214 14.71 4.43 -6.93
N LYS A 215 14.25 5.11 -5.88
CA LYS A 215 13.72 4.42 -4.68
C LYS A 215 12.67 3.39 -5.09
N GLY A 216 12.80 2.16 -4.57
CA GLY A 216 11.91 1.04 -4.89
C GLY A 216 12.34 0.19 -6.10
N ASP A 217 13.45 0.51 -6.76
CA ASP A 217 14.00 -0.36 -7.81
C ASP A 217 14.50 -1.68 -7.21
N ALA A 218 14.19 -2.78 -7.88
CA ALA A 218 14.85 -4.06 -7.61
C ALA A 218 16.19 -4.07 -8.38
N VAL A 219 17.28 -4.08 -7.65
CA VAL A 219 18.63 -4.02 -8.18
C VAL A 219 19.31 -5.36 -7.99
N ILE A 220 19.88 -5.90 -9.07
CA ILE A 220 20.81 -7.02 -9.03
C ILE A 220 22.17 -6.49 -9.44
N GLY A 221 23.21 -6.88 -8.70
CA GLY A 221 24.56 -6.43 -8.93
C GLY A 221 25.56 -7.22 -8.10
N ALA A 222 26.75 -6.69 -7.90
CA ALA A 222 27.78 -7.38 -7.15
C ALA A 222 28.47 -6.47 -6.12
N ILE A 223 28.92 -7.10 -5.05
CA ILE A 223 29.81 -6.52 -4.04
C ILE A 223 31.17 -7.21 -4.08
N ARG A 224 32.20 -6.52 -3.64
CA ARG A 224 33.53 -7.12 -3.46
C ARG A 224 33.55 -7.97 -2.19
N GLN A 225 34.10 -9.19 -2.30
CA GLN A 225 34.34 -10.01 -1.13
C GLN A 225 35.41 -9.34 -0.22
N PRO A 226 35.11 -9.16 1.09
CA PRO A 226 36.10 -8.64 2.02
C PRO A 226 37.36 -9.53 2.03
N ARG A 227 38.54 -8.93 1.87
CA ARG A 227 39.82 -9.69 1.94
C ARG A 227 40.13 -10.01 3.40
N GLU A 228 40.66 -11.19 3.67
CA GLU A 228 41.17 -11.58 4.99
C GLU A 228 42.28 -10.60 5.41
N GLY A 229 42.04 -9.82 6.48
CA GLY A 229 42.99 -8.84 7.00
C GLY A 229 42.67 -7.38 6.67
N GLU A 230 41.72 -7.09 5.81
CA GLU A 230 41.13 -5.75 5.71
C GLU A 230 40.32 -5.49 6.98
N HIS A 231 40.92 -4.76 7.92
CA HIS A 231 40.25 -4.35 9.14
C HIS A 231 39.00 -3.57 8.77
N GLN A 232 37.83 -4.11 9.11
CA GLN A 232 36.52 -3.43 9.08
C GLN A 232 36.49 -2.16 9.93
N GLY A 233 37.53 -1.32 9.83
CA GLY A 233 37.78 -0.25 10.78
C GLY A 233 36.88 0.97 10.59
N ARG A 234 36.16 1.12 9.47
CA ARG A 234 35.32 2.31 9.23
C ARG A 234 34.06 2.10 8.41
N GLN A 235 33.95 1.04 7.61
CA GLN A 235 32.74 0.78 6.82
C GLN A 235 31.93 -0.36 7.44
N LYS A 236 30.72 -0.04 7.89
CA LYS A 236 29.78 -1.00 8.49
C LYS A 236 29.10 -1.90 7.45
N TYR A 237 28.98 -1.41 6.21
CA TYR A 237 28.29 -2.06 5.11
C TYR A 237 29.22 -2.26 3.91
N ASN A 238 29.00 -3.33 3.16
CA ASN A 238 29.66 -3.51 1.89
C ASN A 238 29.15 -2.49 0.86
N ALA A 239 30.01 -2.04 -0.05
CA ALA A 239 29.63 -1.15 -1.12
C ALA A 239 29.28 -1.92 -2.39
N LEU A 240 28.27 -1.45 -3.11
CA LEU A 240 27.92 -1.94 -4.45
C LEU A 240 29.04 -1.58 -5.42
N VAL A 241 29.50 -2.57 -6.19
CA VAL A 241 30.58 -2.43 -7.16
C VAL A 241 30.03 -2.34 -8.59
N SER A 242 29.08 -3.21 -8.93
CA SER A 242 28.42 -3.21 -10.24
C SER A 242 26.92 -3.31 -10.11
N VAL A 243 26.21 -2.76 -11.09
CA VAL A 243 24.76 -2.95 -11.29
C VAL A 243 24.62 -3.76 -12.57
N ASP A 244 24.00 -4.91 -12.48
CA ASP A 244 23.84 -5.83 -13.60
C ASP A 244 22.45 -5.67 -14.23
N THR A 245 21.40 -5.60 -13.39
CA THR A 245 20.02 -5.36 -13.83
C THR A 245 19.24 -4.46 -12.87
N VAL A 246 18.28 -3.74 -13.42
CA VAL A 246 17.31 -2.91 -12.67
C VAL A 246 15.91 -3.35 -13.05
N ASN A 247 15.14 -3.82 -12.08
CA ASN A 247 13.78 -4.35 -12.28
C ASN A 247 13.70 -5.46 -13.36
N GLY A 248 14.75 -6.26 -13.50
CA GLY A 248 14.82 -7.32 -14.50
C GLY A 248 15.18 -6.88 -15.91
N GLN A 249 15.42 -5.58 -16.14
CA GLN A 249 15.87 -5.01 -17.40
C GLN A 249 17.37 -4.72 -17.36
N SER A 250 17.99 -4.55 -18.53
CA SER A 250 19.34 -3.99 -18.60
C SER A 250 19.38 -2.57 -18.05
N VAL A 251 20.55 -2.10 -17.64
CA VAL A 251 20.72 -0.75 -17.10
C VAL A 251 20.32 0.32 -18.12
N GLU A 252 20.65 0.10 -19.39
CA GLU A 252 20.35 1.01 -20.51
C GLU A 252 18.84 1.11 -20.77
N GLU A 253 18.12 -0.03 -20.77
CA GLU A 253 16.66 -0.06 -20.94
C GLU A 253 15.97 0.61 -19.75
N ALA A 254 16.39 0.28 -18.53
CA ALA A 254 15.85 0.84 -17.31
C ALA A 254 16.04 2.36 -17.22
N ALA A 255 17.12 2.91 -17.79
CA ALA A 255 17.39 4.35 -17.80
C ALA A 255 16.38 5.15 -18.62
N THR A 256 15.73 4.53 -19.62
CA THR A 256 14.79 5.19 -20.55
C THR A 256 13.34 5.16 -20.08
N ARG A 257 13.04 4.43 -19.00
CA ARG A 257 11.67 4.29 -18.48
C ARG A 257 11.07 5.64 -18.05
N PRO A 258 9.75 5.85 -18.27
CA PRO A 258 9.08 7.08 -17.84
C PRO A 258 9.08 7.21 -16.32
N GLU A 259 9.00 8.44 -15.81
CA GLU A 259 8.79 8.66 -14.38
C GLU A 259 7.31 8.53 -14.02
N TYR A 260 7.02 7.86 -12.90
CA TYR A 260 5.65 7.69 -12.41
C TYR A 260 4.88 9.02 -12.26
N ALA A 261 5.58 10.07 -11.85
CA ALA A 261 4.99 11.39 -11.69
C ALA A 261 4.54 12.05 -13.00
N GLN A 262 5.13 11.66 -14.15
CA GLN A 262 4.83 12.19 -15.47
C GLN A 262 3.71 11.42 -16.18
N LEU A 263 3.34 10.23 -15.66
CA LEU A 263 2.30 9.40 -16.24
C LEU A 263 0.91 10.05 -16.06
N VAL A 264 0.14 10.08 -17.16
CA VAL A 264 -1.19 10.70 -17.17
C VAL A 264 -2.20 9.78 -16.49
N ALA A 265 -2.85 10.31 -15.42
CA ALA A 265 -3.87 9.56 -14.70
C ALA A 265 -5.23 9.64 -15.41
N VAL A 266 -5.85 8.47 -15.61
CA VAL A 266 -7.19 8.35 -16.18
C VAL A 266 -8.14 7.64 -15.20
N TYR A 267 -9.46 7.81 -15.43
CA TYR A 267 -10.44 7.09 -14.60
C TYR A 267 -10.40 5.58 -14.87
N PRO A 268 -10.56 4.76 -13.81
CA PRO A 268 -10.70 3.32 -13.94
C PRO A 268 -11.87 2.95 -14.85
N THR A 269 -11.64 2.03 -15.80
CA THR A 269 -12.66 1.50 -16.72
C THR A 269 -12.68 -0.02 -16.77
N GLU A 270 -11.62 -0.69 -16.30
CA GLU A 270 -11.50 -2.14 -16.31
C GLU A 270 -11.72 -2.68 -14.92
N GLN A 271 -12.75 -3.50 -14.76
CA GLN A 271 -13.11 -4.12 -13.49
C GLN A 271 -12.12 -5.24 -13.13
N LEU A 272 -11.66 -5.22 -11.89
CA LEU A 272 -11.04 -6.37 -11.24
C LEU A 272 -12.15 -7.22 -10.62
N ARG A 273 -12.54 -8.30 -11.29
CA ARG A 273 -13.60 -9.20 -10.81
C ARG A 273 -13.15 -9.94 -9.56
N MET A 274 -14.00 -9.90 -8.52
CA MET A 274 -13.74 -10.57 -7.24
C MET A 274 -14.54 -11.88 -7.09
N GLU A 275 -15.57 -12.09 -7.88
CA GLU A 275 -16.36 -13.32 -7.88
C GLU A 275 -15.46 -14.51 -8.24
N THR A 276 -15.42 -15.52 -7.36
CA THR A 276 -14.69 -16.78 -7.54
C THR A 276 -15.65 -17.95 -7.48
N THR A 277 -15.94 -18.46 -6.28
CA THR A 277 -16.87 -19.58 -6.09
C THR A 277 -18.26 -19.08 -5.67
N PRO A 278 -19.33 -19.86 -5.94
CA PRO A 278 -20.69 -19.51 -5.52
C PRO A 278 -20.83 -19.25 -4.02
N ASP A 279 -20.06 -19.95 -3.20
CA ASP A 279 -20.12 -19.87 -1.75
C ASP A 279 -19.38 -18.64 -1.18
N ASN A 280 -18.49 -18.02 -1.96
CA ASN A 280 -17.78 -16.82 -1.52
C ASN A 280 -18.65 -15.58 -1.68
N LEU A 281 -19.63 -15.45 -0.78
CA LEU A 281 -20.58 -14.34 -0.79
C LEU A 281 -19.89 -12.98 -0.58
N THR A 282 -18.76 -12.93 0.12
CA THR A 282 -17.99 -11.72 0.36
C THR A 282 -17.56 -11.10 -0.96
N ASN A 283 -16.87 -11.85 -1.80
CA ASN A 283 -16.35 -11.38 -3.07
C ASN A 283 -17.48 -11.05 -4.05
N ARG A 284 -18.53 -11.88 -4.07
CA ARG A 284 -19.71 -11.66 -4.89
C ARG A 284 -20.43 -10.35 -4.56
N MET A 285 -20.57 -10.03 -3.27
CA MET A 285 -21.17 -8.76 -2.83
C MET A 285 -20.32 -7.55 -3.19
N VAL A 286 -18.99 -7.66 -3.13
CA VAL A 286 -18.09 -6.56 -3.51
C VAL A 286 -18.24 -6.23 -4.99
N ASP A 287 -18.27 -7.22 -5.87
CA ASP A 287 -18.47 -7.00 -7.32
C ASP A 287 -19.77 -6.26 -7.65
N VAL A 288 -20.83 -6.50 -6.87
CA VAL A 288 -22.15 -5.90 -7.11
C VAL A 288 -22.26 -4.51 -6.49
N PHE A 289 -21.83 -4.33 -5.24
CA PHE A 289 -22.15 -3.11 -4.49
C PHE A 289 -20.97 -2.16 -4.30
N ALA A 290 -19.75 -2.60 -4.55
CA ALA A 290 -18.55 -1.77 -4.50
C ALA A 290 -17.51 -2.30 -5.49
N PRO A 291 -17.81 -2.31 -6.81
CA PRO A 291 -16.94 -2.90 -7.80
C PRO A 291 -15.56 -2.26 -7.78
N VAL A 292 -14.54 -3.12 -7.80
CA VAL A 292 -13.13 -2.71 -7.83
C VAL A 292 -12.66 -2.64 -9.28
N ALA A 293 -11.83 -1.65 -9.62
CA ALA A 293 -11.26 -1.49 -10.94
C ALA A 293 -9.77 -1.16 -10.89
N LYS A 294 -9.04 -1.45 -11.96
CA LYS A 294 -7.62 -1.15 -12.12
C LYS A 294 -7.33 0.34 -11.90
N GLY A 295 -6.37 0.66 -11.05
CA GLY A 295 -6.00 2.04 -10.73
C GLY A 295 -6.89 2.73 -9.71
N GLN A 296 -7.73 2.01 -9.01
CA GLN A 296 -8.67 2.53 -8.03
C GLN A 296 -8.01 2.81 -6.68
N ARG A 297 -8.57 3.79 -5.96
CA ARG A 297 -8.33 4.04 -4.53
C ARG A 297 -9.53 3.58 -3.75
N GLY A 298 -9.48 2.35 -3.25
CA GLY A 298 -10.56 1.74 -2.48
C GLY A 298 -10.26 1.74 -0.99
N ILE A 299 -11.29 2.03 -0.19
CA ILE A 299 -11.22 1.92 1.27
C ILE A 299 -12.27 0.95 1.80
N ILE A 300 -11.87 0.16 2.79
CA ILE A 300 -12.72 -0.74 3.55
C ILE A 300 -12.86 -0.19 4.95
N VAL A 301 -14.00 0.43 5.22
CA VAL A 301 -14.25 1.20 6.44
C VAL A 301 -15.11 0.40 7.41
N GLY A 302 -14.74 0.36 8.67
CA GLY A 302 -15.56 -0.30 9.68
C GLY A 302 -14.97 -0.26 11.08
N ALA A 303 -15.84 -0.47 12.07
CA ALA A 303 -15.43 -0.59 13.47
C ALA A 303 -14.49 -1.79 13.69
N PRO A 304 -13.76 -1.85 14.81
CA PRO A 304 -13.02 -3.05 15.20
C PRO A 304 -13.91 -4.30 15.21
N LYS A 305 -13.35 -5.43 14.77
CA LYS A 305 -14.03 -6.76 14.75
C LYS A 305 -15.25 -6.86 13.80
N THR A 306 -15.28 -6.08 12.73
CA THR A 306 -16.32 -6.18 11.68
C THR A 306 -15.94 -7.12 10.52
N GLY A 307 -14.74 -7.75 10.55
CA GLY A 307 -14.30 -8.67 9.51
C GLY A 307 -13.44 -8.03 8.41
N LYS A 308 -12.84 -6.83 8.63
CA LYS A 308 -12.02 -6.14 7.62
C LYS A 308 -10.84 -6.96 7.12
N SER A 309 -10.03 -7.52 8.02
CA SER A 309 -8.82 -8.27 7.65
C SER A 309 -9.17 -9.56 6.89
N GLU A 310 -10.22 -10.27 7.31
CA GLU A 310 -10.73 -11.45 6.59
C GLU A 310 -11.25 -11.08 5.18
N LEU A 311 -11.96 -9.96 5.08
CA LEU A 311 -12.42 -9.44 3.79
C LEU A 311 -11.23 -9.09 2.89
N MET A 312 -10.21 -8.42 3.41
CA MET A 312 -8.97 -8.10 2.67
C MET A 312 -8.27 -9.36 2.16
N GLN A 313 -8.18 -10.41 2.97
CA GLN A 313 -7.59 -11.70 2.56
C GLN A 313 -8.42 -12.37 1.46
N ASN A 314 -9.75 -12.36 1.57
CA ASN A 314 -10.65 -12.90 0.53
C ASN A 314 -10.48 -12.16 -0.81
N LEU A 315 -10.36 -10.83 -0.78
CA LEU A 315 -10.10 -10.02 -1.97
C LEU A 315 -8.70 -10.30 -2.56
N ALA A 316 -7.68 -10.47 -1.70
CA ALA A 316 -6.34 -10.82 -2.14
C ALA A 316 -6.31 -12.16 -2.88
N MET A 317 -7.00 -13.16 -2.35
CA MET A 317 -7.15 -14.48 -3.01
C MET A 317 -7.87 -14.36 -4.35
N ALA A 318 -8.94 -13.55 -4.41
CA ALA A 318 -9.69 -13.33 -5.65
C ALA A 318 -8.85 -12.65 -6.73
N VAL A 319 -8.08 -11.62 -6.38
CA VAL A 319 -7.16 -10.96 -7.31
C VAL A 319 -6.14 -11.96 -7.85
N ALA A 320 -5.53 -12.76 -6.97
CA ALA A 320 -4.53 -13.75 -7.37
C ALA A 320 -5.10 -14.90 -8.24
N GLU A 321 -6.40 -15.17 -8.13
CA GLU A 321 -7.09 -16.19 -8.93
C GLU A 321 -7.58 -15.63 -10.28
N ASN A 322 -8.25 -14.46 -10.24
CA ASN A 322 -8.92 -13.90 -11.40
C ASN A 322 -8.01 -13.04 -12.28
N THR A 323 -6.92 -12.50 -11.71
CA THR A 323 -5.99 -11.60 -12.40
C THR A 323 -4.54 -12.00 -12.09
N PRO A 324 -4.11 -13.20 -12.52
CA PRO A 324 -2.78 -13.73 -12.19
C PRO A 324 -1.62 -12.90 -12.75
N ASP A 325 -1.88 -12.09 -13.78
CA ASP A 325 -0.88 -11.19 -14.39
C ASP A 325 -0.65 -9.92 -13.55
N ALA A 326 -1.54 -9.60 -12.61
CA ALA A 326 -1.37 -8.46 -11.73
C ALA A 326 -0.39 -8.79 -10.58
N HIS A 327 0.52 -7.88 -10.32
CA HIS A 327 1.44 -8.00 -9.17
C HIS A 327 0.70 -7.63 -7.88
N LEU A 328 0.43 -8.64 -7.05
CA LEU A 328 -0.26 -8.45 -5.77
C LEU A 328 0.75 -8.21 -4.65
N MET A 329 0.59 -7.12 -3.91
CA MET A 329 1.38 -6.75 -2.74
C MET A 329 0.47 -6.56 -1.52
N MET A 330 0.74 -7.26 -0.43
CA MET A 330 0.05 -7.09 0.85
C MET A 330 0.96 -6.36 1.83
N VAL A 331 0.57 -5.16 2.25
CA VAL A 331 1.32 -4.30 3.18
C VAL A 331 0.62 -4.31 4.52
N LEU A 332 1.22 -5.01 5.49
CA LEU A 332 0.67 -5.22 6.83
C LEU A 332 1.41 -4.33 7.83
N ILE A 333 0.70 -3.37 8.44
CA ILE A 333 1.28 -2.37 9.34
C ILE A 333 0.76 -2.59 10.76
N ASP A 334 1.69 -2.68 11.71
CA ASP A 334 1.36 -2.83 13.14
C ASP A 334 0.44 -4.05 13.37
N GLU A 335 0.76 -5.20 12.72
CA GLU A 335 -0.06 -6.41 12.78
C GLU A 335 0.57 -7.46 13.71
N GLN A 336 -0.23 -8.43 14.11
CA GLN A 336 0.21 -9.53 14.97
C GLN A 336 1.15 -10.46 14.21
N PRO A 337 2.27 -10.92 14.81
CA PRO A 337 3.21 -11.84 14.15
C PRO A 337 2.55 -13.13 13.64
N GLU A 338 1.56 -13.64 14.37
CA GLU A 338 0.81 -14.83 14.00
C GLU A 338 0.01 -14.62 12.72
N THR A 339 -0.68 -13.48 12.62
CA THR A 339 -1.45 -13.09 11.43
C THR A 339 -0.53 -12.88 10.23
N ILE A 340 0.63 -12.24 10.43
CA ILE A 340 1.64 -12.06 9.39
C ILE A 340 2.09 -13.42 8.85
N SER A 341 2.44 -14.36 9.76
CA SER A 341 2.90 -15.70 9.38
C SER A 341 1.81 -16.51 8.68
N GLU A 342 0.56 -16.34 9.04
CA GLU A 342 -0.58 -16.98 8.39
C GLU A 342 -0.76 -16.45 6.97
N ILE A 343 -0.79 -15.13 6.80
CA ILE A 343 -0.94 -14.49 5.50
C ILE A 343 0.24 -14.84 4.59
N GLN A 344 1.48 -14.85 5.08
CA GLN A 344 2.66 -15.25 4.31
C GLN A 344 2.58 -16.67 3.75
N ARG A 345 1.92 -17.59 4.46
CA ARG A 345 1.74 -18.98 3.99
C ARG A 345 0.63 -19.12 2.95
N GLN A 346 -0.39 -18.25 3.00
CA GLN A 346 -1.61 -18.35 2.18
C GLN A 346 -1.57 -17.45 0.95
N ALA A 347 -0.90 -16.31 1.04
CA ALA A 347 -0.88 -15.33 -0.02
C ALA A 347 -0.09 -15.82 -1.25
N LYS A 348 -0.66 -15.61 -2.42
CA LYS A 348 0.00 -15.83 -3.72
C LYS A 348 0.68 -14.55 -4.25
N GLY A 349 0.92 -13.57 -3.38
CA GLY A 349 1.53 -12.29 -3.68
C GLY A 349 2.70 -11.98 -2.76
N GLU A 350 3.31 -10.82 -2.95
CA GLU A 350 4.37 -10.30 -2.10
C GLU A 350 3.78 -9.80 -0.77
N VAL A 351 4.26 -10.32 0.36
CA VAL A 351 3.82 -9.90 1.70
C VAL A 351 4.90 -9.09 2.38
N ILE A 352 4.60 -7.82 2.61
CA ILE A 352 5.47 -6.82 3.21
C ILE A 352 4.88 -6.44 4.55
N ALA A 353 5.55 -6.79 5.64
CA ALA A 353 4.93 -6.70 6.96
C ALA A 353 5.82 -6.06 8.00
N SER A 354 5.20 -5.29 8.89
CA SER A 354 5.79 -4.77 10.11
C SER A 354 4.90 -5.09 11.30
N SER A 355 5.40 -5.95 12.21
CA SER A 355 4.69 -6.39 13.40
C SER A 355 4.62 -5.28 14.45
N PHE A 356 3.66 -5.39 15.38
CA PHE A 356 3.38 -4.35 16.38
C PHE A 356 4.53 -4.08 17.37
N ASP A 357 5.53 -4.96 17.46
CA ASP A 357 6.73 -4.81 18.29
C ASP A 357 7.83 -3.95 17.64
N ARG A 358 7.61 -3.49 16.40
CA ARG A 358 8.50 -2.62 15.66
C ARG A 358 8.28 -1.15 15.99
N SER A 359 9.28 -0.32 15.64
CA SER A 359 9.18 1.13 15.80
C SER A 359 8.20 1.77 14.81
N ALA A 360 7.69 2.96 15.15
CA ALA A 360 6.85 3.73 14.24
C ALA A 360 7.57 4.08 12.92
N ASP A 361 8.88 4.32 12.99
CA ASP A 361 9.72 4.61 11.82
C ASP A 361 9.83 3.38 10.90
N ASP A 362 9.89 2.17 11.45
CA ASP A 362 9.87 0.94 10.67
C ASP A 362 8.54 0.78 9.92
N HIS A 363 7.40 1.10 10.56
CA HIS A 363 6.08 1.05 9.94
C HIS A 363 5.97 2.01 8.75
N THR A 364 6.44 3.24 8.90
CA THR A 364 6.42 4.25 7.83
C THR A 364 7.37 3.89 6.69
N THR A 365 8.59 3.45 7.02
CA THR A 365 9.61 3.04 6.04
C THR A 365 9.13 1.91 5.15
N ILE A 366 8.54 0.85 5.74
CA ILE A 366 7.99 -0.28 4.99
C ILE A 366 6.89 0.17 4.02
N ALA A 367 5.93 0.98 4.51
CA ALA A 367 4.81 1.43 3.70
C ALA A 367 5.27 2.29 2.52
N GLU A 368 6.21 3.22 2.77
CA GLU A 368 6.77 4.08 1.73
C GLU A 368 7.53 3.28 0.68
N LEU A 369 8.44 2.41 1.11
CA LEU A 369 9.26 1.64 0.18
C LEU A 369 8.42 0.65 -0.64
N ALA A 370 7.37 0.05 -0.05
CA ALA A 370 6.44 -0.82 -0.75
C ALA A 370 5.69 -0.07 -1.86
N VAL A 371 5.19 1.14 -1.59
CA VAL A 371 4.50 1.96 -2.60
C VAL A 371 5.47 2.47 -3.67
N GLU A 372 6.70 2.82 -3.31
CA GLU A 372 7.71 3.18 -4.30
C GLU A 372 8.06 1.98 -5.19
N ARG A 373 8.17 0.76 -4.63
CA ARG A 373 8.32 -0.48 -5.40
C ARG A 373 7.16 -0.68 -6.37
N ALA A 374 5.92 -0.51 -5.91
CA ALA A 374 4.73 -0.62 -6.75
C ALA A 374 4.76 0.37 -7.93
N LYS A 375 5.19 1.62 -7.69
CA LYS A 375 5.36 2.62 -8.77
C LYS A 375 6.39 2.19 -9.80
N ARG A 376 7.51 1.56 -9.38
CA ARG A 376 8.55 1.06 -10.32
C ARG A 376 7.98 -0.01 -11.24
N LEU A 377 7.13 -0.89 -10.72
CA LEU A 377 6.45 -1.91 -11.53
C LEU A 377 5.47 -1.29 -12.55
N VAL A 378 4.72 -0.26 -12.14
CA VAL A 378 3.81 0.45 -13.07
C VAL A 378 4.57 1.21 -14.15
N GLU A 379 5.76 1.76 -13.88
CA GLU A 379 6.64 2.38 -14.89
C GLU A 379 7.07 1.38 -15.98
N LEU A 380 7.04 0.08 -15.68
CA LEU A 380 7.30 -1.02 -16.61
C LEU A 380 6.04 -1.49 -17.36
N GLY A 381 4.88 -0.90 -17.07
CA GLY A 381 3.61 -1.27 -17.68
C GLY A 381 2.83 -2.36 -16.97
N HIS A 382 3.24 -2.77 -15.75
CA HIS A 382 2.53 -3.79 -14.99
C HIS A 382 1.30 -3.22 -14.27
N ASP A 383 0.27 -4.06 -14.13
CA ASP A 383 -0.83 -3.84 -13.22
C ASP A 383 -0.43 -4.29 -11.81
N VAL A 384 -0.53 -3.39 -10.85
CA VAL A 384 -0.16 -3.65 -9.46
C VAL A 384 -1.36 -3.42 -8.55
N VAL A 385 -1.61 -4.38 -7.67
CA VAL A 385 -2.64 -4.28 -6.62
C VAL A 385 -1.95 -4.27 -5.26
N VAL A 386 -2.03 -3.15 -4.57
CA VAL A 386 -1.48 -2.97 -3.21
C VAL A 386 -2.62 -3.00 -2.20
N MET A 387 -2.58 -3.93 -1.27
CA MET A 387 -3.52 -4.03 -0.17
C MET A 387 -2.88 -3.61 1.13
N VAL A 388 -3.41 -2.56 1.78
CA VAL A 388 -2.82 -1.99 3.00
C VAL A 388 -3.73 -2.24 4.21
N ASP A 389 -3.26 -3.01 5.17
CA ASP A 389 -3.95 -3.21 6.45
C ASP A 389 -3.05 -2.74 7.62
N SER A 390 -3.23 -1.49 8.14
CA SER A 390 -4.25 -0.49 7.83
C SER A 390 -3.67 0.93 7.70
N LEU A 391 -4.35 1.78 6.93
CA LEU A 391 -4.00 3.21 6.85
C LEU A 391 -4.19 3.94 8.18
N THR A 392 -5.13 3.51 9.02
CA THR A 392 -5.31 4.09 10.36
C THR A 392 -4.09 3.87 11.23
N ARG A 393 -3.52 2.66 11.23
CA ARG A 393 -2.29 2.34 11.97
C ARG A 393 -1.08 3.07 11.38
N LEU A 394 -1.00 3.14 10.06
CA LEU A 394 0.06 3.91 9.38
C LEU A 394 0.00 5.40 9.73
N ALA A 395 -1.18 6.01 9.76
CA ALA A 395 -1.33 7.41 10.15
C ALA A 395 -0.90 7.66 11.60
N ARG A 396 -1.20 6.72 12.51
CA ARG A 396 -0.71 6.77 13.89
C ARG A 396 0.82 6.66 13.96
N ALA A 397 1.43 5.81 13.11
CA ALA A 397 2.88 5.69 13.01
C ALA A 397 3.51 7.00 12.55
N TYR A 398 2.97 7.65 11.51
CA TYR A 398 3.44 8.97 11.09
C TYR A 398 3.31 10.02 12.18
N GLN A 399 2.23 10.02 12.94
CA GLN A 399 2.08 10.95 14.05
C GLN A 399 3.17 10.76 15.10
N LEU A 400 3.53 9.52 15.42
CA LEU A 400 4.57 9.20 16.39
C LEU A 400 5.97 9.58 15.84
N SER A 401 6.27 9.25 14.58
CA SER A 401 7.54 9.56 13.91
C SER A 401 7.78 11.06 13.78
N LEU A 402 6.74 11.85 13.51
CA LEU A 402 6.83 13.31 13.40
C LEU A 402 6.92 14.03 14.77
N GLY A 403 7.15 13.27 15.84
CA GLY A 403 7.41 13.83 17.18
C GLY A 403 6.18 14.14 18.01
N GLY A 404 5.01 13.59 17.65
CA GLY A 404 3.84 13.43 18.52
C GLY A 404 3.30 14.66 19.28
N THR A 405 3.72 15.89 18.94
CA THR A 405 3.34 17.10 19.65
C THR A 405 1.98 17.67 19.23
N SER A 406 1.04 16.79 18.89
CA SER A 406 -0.35 17.23 18.86
C SER A 406 -0.77 17.58 20.28
N ARG A 407 -0.65 18.85 20.64
CA ARG A 407 -1.28 19.36 21.86
C ARG A 407 -2.74 18.96 21.82
N ALA A 408 -3.24 18.36 22.89
CA ALA A 408 -4.67 18.10 23.04
C ALA A 408 -5.45 19.37 22.67
N GLY A 409 -6.27 19.31 21.63
CA GLY A 409 -7.00 20.45 21.07
C GLY A 409 -6.35 21.12 19.85
N SER A 410 -5.23 20.60 19.29
CA SER A 410 -4.70 21.06 18.01
C SER A 410 -5.57 20.57 16.87
N THR A 411 -6.02 21.48 16.02
CA THR A 411 -6.72 21.17 14.75
C THR A 411 -5.73 20.86 13.61
N ASP A 412 -4.44 20.71 13.92
CA ASP A 412 -3.43 20.41 12.91
C ASP A 412 -3.54 18.96 12.44
N THR A 413 -3.90 18.79 11.18
CA THR A 413 -4.04 17.48 10.51
C THR A 413 -2.86 17.16 9.61
N ALA A 414 -1.76 17.93 9.69
CA ALA A 414 -0.59 17.78 8.83
C ALA A 414 0.01 16.36 8.88
N TRP A 415 -0.10 15.69 10.02
CA TRP A 415 0.38 14.31 10.24
C TRP A 415 -0.40 13.26 9.42
N VAL A 416 -1.62 13.56 8.93
CA VAL A 416 -2.39 12.66 8.05
C VAL A 416 -1.89 12.77 6.60
N PHE A 417 -1.27 13.88 6.24
CA PHE A 417 -0.89 14.16 4.85
C PHE A 417 0.04 13.10 4.24
N PRO A 418 1.08 12.57 4.92
CA PRO A 418 1.91 11.49 4.38
C PRO A 418 1.09 10.24 4.03
N THR A 419 0.16 9.83 4.90
CA THR A 419 -0.75 8.70 4.64
C THR A 419 -1.65 8.97 3.43
N LYS A 420 -2.22 10.18 3.34
CA LYS A 420 -3.05 10.59 2.21
C LYS A 420 -2.25 10.65 0.90
N LYS A 421 -1.00 11.11 0.93
CA LYS A 421 -0.07 11.13 -0.20
C LYS A 421 0.24 9.71 -0.68
N LEU A 422 0.51 8.79 0.26
CA LEU A 422 0.76 7.38 -0.03
C LEU A 422 -0.47 6.74 -0.70
N PHE A 423 -1.66 6.89 -0.13
CA PHE A 423 -2.92 6.40 -0.70
C PHE A 423 -3.22 7.03 -2.06
N GLY A 424 -2.91 8.32 -2.22
CA GLY A 424 -3.06 9.09 -3.46
C GLY A 424 -2.12 8.66 -4.59
N ALA A 425 -1.15 7.79 -4.32
CA ALA A 425 -0.30 7.24 -5.37
C ALA A 425 -1.08 6.36 -6.34
N ALA A 426 -2.15 5.69 -5.91
CA ALA A 426 -2.92 4.81 -6.77
C ALA A 426 -3.62 5.58 -7.91
N ARG A 427 -3.44 5.08 -9.14
CA ARG A 427 -4.01 5.63 -10.36
C ARG A 427 -3.99 4.61 -11.51
N ASN A 428 -4.93 4.72 -12.41
CA ASN A 428 -4.87 4.10 -13.73
C ASN A 428 -4.09 5.02 -14.67
N VAL A 429 -3.24 4.47 -15.54
CA VAL A 429 -2.33 5.24 -16.39
C VAL A 429 -2.71 5.06 -17.84
N GLU A 430 -2.75 6.16 -18.58
CA GLU A 430 -3.03 6.14 -20.01
C GLU A 430 -1.90 5.43 -20.78
N GLY A 431 -2.26 4.36 -21.50
CA GLY A 431 -1.29 3.60 -22.32
C GLY A 431 -0.24 2.81 -21.52
N GLY A 432 -0.42 2.66 -20.21
CA GLY A 432 0.51 1.95 -19.32
C GLY A 432 -0.19 1.00 -18.35
N GLY A 433 0.52 0.60 -17.29
CA GLY A 433 -0.02 -0.21 -16.22
C GLY A 433 -0.92 0.57 -15.26
N SER A 434 -1.32 -0.06 -14.18
CA SER A 434 -2.15 0.56 -13.14
C SER A 434 -1.62 0.30 -11.74
N LEU A 435 -1.82 1.25 -10.83
CA LEU A 435 -1.65 1.05 -9.39
C LEU A 435 -3.01 1.12 -8.71
N THR A 436 -3.52 -0.03 -8.32
CA THR A 436 -4.75 -0.15 -7.52
C THR A 436 -4.37 -0.23 -6.05
N MET A 437 -5.04 0.51 -5.19
CA MET A 437 -4.83 0.40 -3.74
C MET A 437 -6.15 0.14 -3.04
N LEU A 438 -6.21 -0.96 -2.29
CA LEU A 438 -7.30 -1.30 -1.39
C LEU A 438 -6.78 -1.22 0.04
N ALA A 439 -7.39 -0.40 0.87
CA ALA A 439 -6.86 -0.15 2.20
C ALA A 439 -7.95 -0.21 3.27
N SER A 440 -7.63 -0.78 4.42
CA SER A 440 -8.55 -0.80 5.55
C SER A 440 -8.44 0.48 6.38
N LEU A 441 -9.59 0.98 6.84
CA LEU A 441 -9.72 2.07 7.79
C LEU A 441 -10.55 1.63 9.00
N VAL A 442 -10.07 1.98 10.18
CA VAL A 442 -10.77 1.68 11.43
C VAL A 442 -11.48 2.94 11.90
N THR A 443 -12.79 2.82 12.14
CA THR A 443 -13.64 3.91 12.64
C THR A 443 -14.32 3.50 13.94
N HIS A 444 -14.93 4.45 14.64
CA HIS A 444 -15.67 4.19 15.87
C HIS A 444 -14.82 3.52 16.95
N THR A 445 -13.57 3.90 17.05
CA THR A 445 -12.63 3.41 18.09
C THR A 445 -12.77 4.16 19.40
N GLY A 446 -13.44 5.31 19.41
CA GLY A 446 -13.45 6.25 20.51
C GLY A 446 -12.20 7.14 20.57
N ILE A 447 -11.38 7.12 19.54
CA ILE A 447 -10.20 7.97 19.36
C ILE A 447 -10.51 8.94 18.23
N ASP A 448 -10.64 10.23 18.54
CA ASP A 448 -11.00 11.27 17.57
C ASP A 448 -10.07 11.33 16.35
N MET A 449 -8.80 11.00 16.57
CA MET A 449 -7.78 10.96 15.53
C MET A 449 -8.12 9.96 14.42
N ASP A 450 -8.69 8.81 14.74
CA ASP A 450 -9.05 7.80 13.73
C ASP A 450 -10.19 8.29 12.84
N ASP A 451 -11.14 9.04 13.39
CA ASP A 451 -12.24 9.62 12.65
C ASP A 451 -11.75 10.75 11.73
N VAL A 452 -10.73 11.51 12.15
CA VAL A 452 -10.04 12.50 11.29
C VAL A 452 -9.35 11.79 10.12
N VAL A 453 -8.61 10.70 10.37
CA VAL A 453 -7.97 9.92 9.31
C VAL A 453 -9.02 9.41 8.31
N ALA A 454 -10.10 8.83 8.82
CA ALA A 454 -11.16 8.30 7.97
C ALA A 454 -11.79 9.39 7.09
N SER A 455 -12.07 10.56 7.65
CA SER A 455 -12.63 11.71 6.92
C SER A 455 -11.68 12.21 5.82
N GLU A 456 -10.40 12.38 6.13
CA GLU A 456 -9.39 12.90 5.19
C GLU A 456 -9.11 11.91 4.04
N ILE A 457 -9.11 10.61 4.32
CA ILE A 457 -8.85 9.56 3.32
C ILE A 457 -10.08 9.31 2.44
N SER A 458 -11.32 9.31 3.01
CA SER A 458 -12.57 9.16 2.24
C SER A 458 -12.70 10.22 1.15
N GLY A 459 -12.23 11.45 1.42
CA GLY A 459 -12.20 12.50 0.40
C GLY A 459 -11.38 12.16 -0.85
N ALA A 460 -10.34 11.31 -0.71
CA ALA A 460 -9.48 10.88 -1.79
C ALA A 460 -9.89 9.53 -2.42
N ALA A 461 -10.77 8.78 -1.76
CA ALA A 461 -11.22 7.46 -2.21
C ALA A 461 -12.13 7.55 -3.44
N THR A 462 -12.04 6.55 -4.30
CA THR A 462 -12.92 6.36 -5.47
C THR A 462 -13.85 5.16 -5.31
N MET A 463 -13.62 4.33 -4.31
CA MET A 463 -14.47 3.21 -3.89
C MET A 463 -14.49 3.16 -2.37
N GLU A 464 -15.66 2.97 -1.80
CA GLU A 464 -15.86 2.83 -0.37
C GLU A 464 -16.70 1.58 -0.09
N LEU A 465 -16.13 0.68 0.70
CA LEU A 465 -16.80 -0.50 1.23
C LEU A 465 -16.99 -0.33 2.72
N VAL A 466 -18.22 -0.08 3.13
CA VAL A 466 -18.56 0.19 4.53
C VAL A 466 -19.06 -1.09 5.20
N LEU A 467 -18.49 -1.41 6.38
CA LEU A 467 -18.90 -2.56 7.19
C LEU A 467 -19.76 -2.11 8.37
N SER A 468 -20.93 -2.75 8.50
CA SER A 468 -21.92 -2.48 9.53
C SER A 468 -21.59 -3.15 10.86
N ASN A 469 -21.36 -2.36 11.89
CA ASN A 469 -21.19 -2.87 13.27
C ASN A 469 -22.47 -3.60 13.77
N LYS A 470 -23.67 -3.19 13.29
CA LYS A 470 -24.94 -3.82 13.63
C LYS A 470 -25.02 -5.24 13.05
N ALA A 471 -24.63 -5.43 11.78
CA ALA A 471 -24.60 -6.73 11.13
C ALA A 471 -23.56 -7.66 11.79
N ALA A 472 -22.37 -7.15 12.07
CA ALA A 472 -21.31 -7.90 12.75
C ALA A 472 -21.74 -8.36 14.16
N LYS A 473 -22.40 -7.51 14.94
CA LYS A 473 -22.98 -7.87 16.25
C LYS A 473 -24.07 -8.92 16.12
N ALA A 474 -24.85 -8.91 15.03
CA ALA A 474 -25.85 -9.91 14.73
C ALA A 474 -25.27 -11.20 14.09
N ARG A 475 -23.92 -11.27 13.92
CA ARG A 475 -23.23 -12.39 13.28
C ARG A 475 -23.68 -12.66 11.85
N VAL A 476 -24.06 -11.63 11.11
CA VAL A 476 -24.40 -11.69 9.69
C VAL A 476 -23.18 -11.23 8.90
N TYR A 477 -22.59 -12.12 8.12
CA TYR A 477 -21.38 -11.89 7.32
C TYR A 477 -21.60 -12.27 5.85
N PRO A 478 -20.93 -11.55 4.90
CA PRO A 478 -20.13 -10.34 5.13
C PRO A 478 -20.97 -9.20 5.71
N ALA A 479 -20.44 -8.49 6.71
CA ALA A 479 -21.19 -7.46 7.42
C ALA A 479 -21.27 -6.12 6.65
N MET A 480 -21.56 -6.17 5.34
CA MET A 480 -21.57 -5.02 4.44
C MET A 480 -22.76 -4.09 4.68
N ASP A 481 -22.51 -2.80 4.68
CA ASP A 481 -23.54 -1.78 4.59
C ASP A 481 -23.76 -1.41 3.11
N ILE A 482 -24.79 -1.98 2.51
CA ILE A 482 -25.08 -1.82 1.08
C ILE A 482 -25.41 -0.38 0.71
N ALA A 483 -26.08 0.35 1.63
CA ALA A 483 -26.52 1.71 1.38
C ALA A 483 -25.34 2.71 1.32
N HIS A 484 -24.32 2.48 2.14
CA HIS A 484 -23.16 3.36 2.25
C HIS A 484 -21.93 2.86 1.47
N SER A 485 -22.02 1.68 0.84
CA SER A 485 -20.94 1.17 -0.01
C SER A 485 -21.17 1.53 -1.48
N GLY A 486 -20.11 1.83 -2.21
CA GLY A 486 -20.22 2.18 -3.63
C GLY A 486 -18.91 2.57 -4.28
N THR A 487 -18.96 2.71 -5.60
CA THR A 487 -17.84 3.11 -6.44
C THR A 487 -18.19 4.36 -7.24
N ARG A 488 -17.30 5.35 -7.24
CA ARG A 488 -17.47 6.56 -8.06
C ARG A 488 -17.37 6.20 -9.54
N LYS A 489 -18.32 6.71 -10.36
CA LYS A 489 -18.37 6.44 -11.80
C LYS A 489 -18.49 4.95 -12.13
N GLU A 490 -19.24 4.18 -11.35
CA GLU A 490 -19.47 2.74 -11.58
C GLU A 490 -20.00 2.43 -13.00
N SER A 491 -20.74 3.36 -13.63
CA SER A 491 -21.19 3.24 -15.02
C SER A 491 -20.07 3.20 -16.06
N GLY A 492 -18.85 3.55 -15.71
CA GLY A 492 -17.67 3.39 -16.58
C GLY A 492 -16.99 2.03 -16.42
N ILE A 493 -17.36 1.28 -15.36
CA ILE A 493 -16.76 0.00 -14.97
C ILE A 493 -17.73 -1.15 -15.29
N LEU A 494 -19.00 -0.96 -14.96
CA LEU A 494 -20.08 -1.92 -15.16
C LEU A 494 -20.79 -1.68 -16.49
N SER A 495 -21.43 -2.72 -17.03
CA SER A 495 -22.32 -2.57 -18.17
C SER A 495 -23.55 -1.71 -17.83
N GLY A 496 -24.20 -1.12 -18.84
CA GLY A 496 -25.40 -0.31 -18.64
C GLY A 496 -26.55 -1.08 -18.03
N GLU A 497 -26.68 -2.37 -18.34
CA GLU A 497 -27.68 -3.27 -17.76
C GLU A 497 -27.41 -3.56 -16.29
N GLU A 498 -26.17 -3.91 -15.95
CA GLU A 498 -25.74 -4.10 -14.54
C GLU A 498 -25.98 -2.83 -13.72
N THR A 499 -25.52 -1.68 -14.23
CA THR A 499 -25.69 -0.37 -13.56
C THR A 499 -27.15 -0.08 -13.27
N SER A 500 -28.06 -0.24 -14.26
CA SER A 500 -29.49 0.03 -14.11
C SER A 500 -30.16 -0.93 -13.13
N THR A 501 -29.79 -2.22 -13.17
CA THR A 501 -30.30 -3.25 -12.27
C THR A 501 -29.87 -2.98 -10.83
N ILE A 502 -28.60 -2.69 -10.59
CA ILE A 502 -28.06 -2.38 -9.27
C ILE A 502 -28.73 -1.12 -8.70
N ALA A 503 -28.94 -0.08 -9.52
CA ALA A 503 -29.63 1.13 -9.12
C ALA A 503 -31.09 0.83 -8.70
N GLY A 504 -31.80 -0.03 -9.45
CA GLY A 504 -33.13 -0.51 -9.12
C GLY A 504 -33.15 -1.27 -7.78
N ILE A 505 -32.22 -2.18 -7.57
CA ILE A 505 -32.07 -2.94 -6.32
C ILE A 505 -31.81 -2.00 -5.14
N ARG A 506 -30.85 -1.06 -5.26
CA ARG A 506 -30.55 -0.05 -4.21
C ARG A 506 -31.79 0.76 -3.86
N LYS A 507 -32.58 1.18 -4.88
CA LYS A 507 -33.84 1.90 -4.69
C LYS A 507 -34.86 1.04 -3.94
N GLY A 508 -35.02 -0.23 -4.32
CA GLY A 508 -35.94 -1.15 -3.65
C GLY A 508 -35.56 -1.43 -2.19
N LEU A 509 -34.25 -1.42 -1.87
CA LEU A 509 -33.75 -1.62 -0.51
C LEU A 509 -33.75 -0.35 0.35
N SER A 510 -33.94 0.83 -0.23
CA SER A 510 -33.80 2.12 0.48
C SER A 510 -34.78 2.33 1.65
N SER A 511 -35.91 1.65 1.65
CA SER A 511 -36.89 1.68 2.73
C SER A 511 -36.62 0.68 3.85
N SER A 512 -35.72 -0.28 3.62
CA SER A 512 -35.36 -1.34 4.56
C SER A 512 -34.19 -0.92 5.45
N GLY A 513 -34.11 -1.47 6.65
CA GLY A 513 -32.96 -1.26 7.51
C GLY A 513 -31.71 -1.98 7.00
N THR A 514 -30.51 -1.50 7.37
CA THR A 514 -29.22 -2.06 6.94
C THR A 514 -29.14 -3.58 7.08
N LEU A 515 -29.57 -4.14 8.21
CA LEU A 515 -29.53 -5.57 8.45
C LEU A 515 -30.50 -6.36 7.57
N GLU A 516 -31.72 -5.84 7.39
CA GLU A 516 -32.77 -6.45 6.58
C GLU A 516 -32.38 -6.46 5.09
N SER A 517 -31.87 -5.33 4.60
CA SER A 517 -31.32 -5.21 3.25
C SER A 517 -30.21 -6.23 3.00
N LEU A 518 -29.26 -6.34 3.95
CA LEU A 518 -28.15 -7.29 3.87
C LEU A 518 -28.65 -8.74 3.82
N VAL A 519 -29.57 -9.14 4.70
CA VAL A 519 -30.12 -10.50 4.73
C VAL A 519 -30.86 -10.80 3.43
N THR A 520 -31.67 -9.87 2.93
CA THR A 520 -32.41 -10.04 1.68
C THR A 520 -31.48 -10.31 0.49
N VAL A 521 -30.36 -9.58 0.41
CA VAL A 521 -29.37 -9.76 -0.66
C VAL A 521 -28.60 -11.06 -0.48
N LEU A 522 -28.17 -11.38 0.73
CA LEU A 522 -27.44 -12.63 1.01
C LEU A 522 -28.27 -13.87 0.69
N ASP A 523 -29.57 -13.87 1.00
CA ASP A 523 -30.45 -14.98 0.70
C ASP A 523 -30.63 -15.16 -0.81
N ALA A 524 -30.74 -14.08 -1.57
CA ALA A 524 -30.78 -14.15 -3.03
C ALA A 524 -29.45 -14.65 -3.61
N MET A 525 -28.30 -14.21 -3.08
CA MET A 525 -27.01 -14.69 -3.55
C MET A 525 -26.73 -16.14 -3.20
N ARG A 526 -27.22 -16.64 -2.07
CA ARG A 526 -27.14 -18.07 -1.69
C ARG A 526 -28.00 -18.97 -2.56
N SER A 527 -29.15 -18.47 -3.01
CA SER A 527 -30.03 -19.27 -3.90
C SER A 527 -29.53 -19.36 -5.33
N GLU A 528 -28.61 -18.48 -5.74
CA GLU A 528 -28.15 -18.33 -7.10
C GLU A 528 -26.63 -18.54 -7.20
N GLY A 529 -26.19 -19.30 -8.20
CA GLY A 529 -24.79 -19.69 -8.35
C GLY A 529 -23.86 -18.58 -8.82
N THR A 530 -24.39 -17.53 -9.48
CA THR A 530 -23.60 -16.42 -10.03
C THR A 530 -24.21 -15.06 -9.72
N ASN A 531 -23.39 -14.01 -9.79
CA ASN A 531 -23.86 -12.62 -9.62
C ASN A 531 -24.90 -12.21 -10.67
N ALA A 532 -24.74 -12.64 -11.91
CA ALA A 532 -25.70 -12.35 -12.98
C ALA A 532 -27.10 -12.92 -12.67
N GLN A 533 -27.15 -14.17 -12.15
CA GLN A 533 -28.42 -14.81 -11.73
C GLN A 533 -29.01 -14.09 -10.51
N ALA A 534 -28.17 -13.79 -9.49
CA ALA A 534 -28.61 -13.09 -8.29
C ALA A 534 -29.14 -11.69 -8.59
N LEU A 535 -28.49 -10.92 -9.48
CA LEU A 535 -28.96 -9.62 -9.93
C LEU A 535 -30.31 -9.71 -10.65
N SER A 536 -30.49 -10.70 -11.54
CA SER A 536 -31.77 -10.93 -12.21
C SER A 536 -32.89 -11.28 -11.22
N ALA A 537 -32.62 -12.14 -10.23
CA ALA A 537 -33.58 -12.52 -9.20
C ALA A 537 -33.95 -11.32 -8.30
N LEU A 538 -32.97 -10.55 -7.83
CA LEU A 538 -33.16 -9.34 -7.03
C LEU A 538 -33.90 -8.25 -7.81
N GLY A 539 -33.52 -8.03 -9.08
CA GLY A 539 -34.18 -7.06 -9.97
C GLY A 539 -35.67 -7.33 -10.14
N LYS A 540 -36.07 -8.61 -10.32
CA LYS A 540 -37.48 -9.02 -10.38
C LYS A 540 -38.21 -8.85 -9.05
N LYS A 541 -37.53 -9.04 -7.92
CA LYS A 541 -38.11 -8.97 -6.58
C LYS A 541 -38.28 -7.52 -6.07
N LEU A 542 -37.32 -6.66 -6.37
CA LEU A 542 -37.18 -5.32 -5.80
C LEU A 542 -37.36 -4.19 -6.83
N GLY A 543 -37.22 -4.49 -8.12
CA GLY A 543 -37.25 -3.50 -9.20
C GLY A 543 -38.64 -3.28 -9.83
N SER A 544 -39.68 -3.89 -9.27
CA SER A 544 -41.07 -3.72 -9.71
C SER A 544 -41.79 -2.56 -8.99
#